data_785f454d73b1228f64742ca4c2ac96ea
#
_entry.id   785f454d73b1228f64742ca4c2ac96ea
#
_cell.length_a   1.000
_cell.length_b   1.000
_cell.length_c   1.000
_cell.angle_alpha   90.00
_cell.angle_beta   90.00
_cell.angle_gamma   90.00
#
_symmetry.space_group_name_H-M   'P 1'
#
loop_
_entity.id
_entity.type
_entity.pdbx_description
1 polymer ?
#
loop_
_entity_poly.entity_id
_entity_poly.type
_entity_poly.pdbx_seq_one_letter_code
_entity_poly.pdbx_strand_id
1 'polypeptide(L)'
;MYKIDFKPSVKKDFKNINIADIHFIRNSLHEFEKNFSSIYEKSLIQSGKIKKLQGKKETLYRLKLRSFRIVYKKLDEKLIILIIKVTTRENAYK
;
A
#
# COMPACT_ATOMS: atom_id res chain seq x y z
N MET A 1 -6.54 11.43 11.73
CA MET A 1 -6.72 10.03 11.30
C MET A 1 -6.54 9.92 9.78
N TYR A 2 -5.65 9.05 9.36
CA TYR A 2 -5.40 8.88 7.92
C TYR A 2 -6.53 8.13 7.24
N LYS A 3 -6.78 8.47 5.98
CA LYS A 3 -7.73 7.76 5.12
C LYS A 3 -7.03 7.30 3.86
N ILE A 4 -7.44 6.15 3.36
CA ILE A 4 -6.89 5.60 2.13
C ILE A 4 -7.62 6.20 0.93
N ASP A 5 -6.84 6.56 -0.08
CA ASP A 5 -7.33 6.97 -1.37
C ASP A 5 -6.55 6.21 -2.44
N PHE A 6 -7.10 6.08 -3.63
CA PHE A 6 -6.50 5.31 -4.71
C PHE A 6 -6.20 6.21 -5.90
N LYS A 7 -4.99 6.09 -6.43
CA LYS A 7 -4.67 6.74 -7.69
C LYS A 7 -5.49 6.09 -8.81
N PRO A 8 -6.00 6.86 -9.78
CA PRO A 8 -6.85 6.28 -10.85
C PRO A 8 -6.22 5.09 -11.58
N SER A 9 -4.90 5.09 -11.76
CA SER A 9 -4.19 3.99 -12.44
C SER A 9 -4.31 2.65 -11.71
N VAL A 10 -4.66 2.65 -10.42
CA VAL A 10 -4.81 1.41 -9.66
C VAL A 10 -5.97 0.56 -10.17
N LYS A 11 -6.97 1.17 -10.81
CA LYS A 11 -8.06 0.43 -11.44
C LYS A 11 -7.55 -0.55 -12.48
N LYS A 12 -6.50 -0.18 -13.21
CA LYS A 12 -5.89 -1.07 -14.20
C LYS A 12 -5.20 -2.24 -13.53
N ASP A 13 -4.58 -1.98 -12.38
CA ASP A 13 -3.92 -3.04 -11.63
C ASP A 13 -4.94 -4.10 -11.19
N PHE A 14 -6.12 -3.68 -10.73
CA PHE A 14 -7.15 -4.60 -10.28
C PHE A 14 -7.76 -5.44 -11.39
N LYS A 15 -7.71 -4.99 -12.63
CA LYS A 15 -8.27 -5.74 -13.76
C LYS A 15 -7.64 -7.12 -13.95
N ASN A 16 -6.38 -7.27 -13.53
CA ASN A 16 -5.65 -8.51 -13.71
C ASN A 16 -5.63 -9.37 -12.44
N ILE A 17 -6.43 -9.01 -11.45
CA ILE A 17 -6.49 -9.70 -10.16
C ILE A 17 -7.87 -10.33 -10.02
N ASN A 18 -7.93 -11.60 -9.59
CA ASN A 18 -9.22 -12.25 -9.42
C ASN A 18 -10.00 -11.62 -8.26
N ILE A 19 -11.32 -11.84 -8.26
CA ILE A 19 -12.21 -11.15 -7.32
C ILE A 19 -11.93 -11.51 -5.86
N ALA A 20 -11.56 -12.75 -5.59
CA ALA A 20 -11.26 -13.17 -4.21
C ALA A 20 -10.05 -12.42 -3.67
N ASP A 21 -9.02 -12.24 -4.50
CA ASP A 21 -7.82 -11.50 -4.11
C ASP A 21 -8.10 -10.01 -3.97
N ILE A 22 -8.98 -9.46 -4.82
CA ILE A 22 -9.41 -8.07 -4.68
C ILE A 22 -10.08 -7.85 -3.33
N HIS A 23 -10.97 -8.76 -2.93
CA HIS A 23 -11.63 -8.68 -1.62
C HIS A 23 -10.62 -8.76 -0.49
N PHE A 24 -9.64 -9.65 -0.61
CA PHE A 24 -8.60 -9.76 0.40
C PHE A 24 -7.79 -8.47 0.52
N ILE A 25 -7.39 -7.89 -0.62
CA ILE A 25 -6.60 -6.64 -0.62
C ILE A 25 -7.42 -5.51 0.00
N ARG A 26 -8.69 -5.37 -0.39
CA ARG A 26 -9.56 -4.32 0.14
C ARG A 26 -9.76 -4.44 1.65
N ASN A 27 -10.01 -5.65 2.13
CA ASN A 27 -10.20 -5.88 3.56
C ASN A 27 -8.90 -5.59 4.32
N SER A 28 -7.77 -5.99 3.78
CA SER A 28 -6.47 -5.74 4.39
C SER A 28 -6.16 -4.24 4.46
N LEU A 29 -6.47 -3.52 3.40
CA LEU A 29 -6.27 -2.07 3.37
C LEU A 29 -7.21 -1.35 4.32
N HIS A 30 -8.43 -1.84 4.47
CA HIS A 30 -9.38 -1.28 5.43
C HIS A 30 -8.85 -1.42 6.86
N GLU A 31 -8.32 -2.58 7.21
CA GLU A 31 -7.71 -2.80 8.52
C GLU A 31 -6.46 -1.93 8.70
N PHE A 32 -5.66 -1.80 7.66
CA PHE A 32 -4.48 -0.96 7.68
C PHE A 32 -4.85 0.50 7.95
N GLU A 33 -5.88 0.99 7.26
CA GLU A 33 -6.39 2.36 7.46
C GLU A 33 -6.86 2.58 8.89
N LYS A 34 -7.65 1.63 9.39
CA LYS A 34 -8.24 1.69 10.72
C LYS A 34 -7.18 1.76 11.83
N ASN A 35 -6.08 1.05 11.66
CA ASN A 35 -5.03 0.95 12.68
C ASN A 35 -3.84 1.88 12.43
N PHE A 36 -3.87 2.63 11.35
CA PHE A 36 -2.70 3.40 10.93
C PHE A 36 -2.31 4.47 11.95
N SER A 37 -1.03 4.48 12.28
CA SER A 37 -0.39 5.52 13.08
C SER A 37 1.11 5.45 12.77
N SER A 38 1.86 6.47 13.18
CA SER A 38 3.31 6.45 13.00
C SER A 38 3.96 5.28 13.71
N ILE A 39 3.47 4.96 14.90
CA ILE A 39 4.00 3.84 15.71
C ILE A 39 3.69 2.52 15.02
N TYR A 40 2.45 2.35 14.55
CA TYR A 40 2.03 1.14 13.86
C TYR A 40 2.85 0.94 12.58
N GLU A 41 3.03 1.99 11.77
CA GLU A 41 3.82 1.91 10.55
C GLU A 41 5.27 1.54 10.86
N LYS A 42 5.87 2.15 11.89
CA LYS A 42 7.24 1.82 12.27
C LYS A 42 7.39 0.35 12.66
N SER A 43 6.39 -0.19 13.37
CA SER A 43 6.43 -1.60 13.75
C SER A 43 6.39 -2.52 12.53
N LEU A 44 5.62 -2.15 11.51
CA LEU A 44 5.54 -2.93 10.26
C LEU A 44 6.82 -2.81 9.45
N ILE A 45 7.48 -1.65 9.49
CA ILE A 45 8.79 -1.49 8.85
C ILE A 45 9.82 -2.39 9.54
N GLN A 46 9.83 -2.40 10.85
CA GLN A 46 10.77 -3.22 11.62
C GLN A 46 10.57 -4.71 11.38
N SER A 47 9.32 -5.16 11.22
CA SER A 47 9.01 -6.56 10.95
C SER A 47 9.27 -6.97 9.50
N GLY A 48 9.53 -6.01 8.61
CA GLY A 48 9.74 -6.27 7.19
C GLY A 48 8.46 -6.30 6.38
N LYS A 49 7.30 -6.08 6.99
CA LYS A 49 6.04 -6.06 6.26
C LYS A 49 5.90 -4.81 5.39
N ILE A 50 6.50 -3.70 5.82
CA ILE A 50 6.58 -2.48 5.03
C ILE A 50 8.05 -2.19 4.75
N LYS A 51 8.35 -1.85 3.50
CA LYS A 51 9.68 -1.40 3.11
C LYS A 51 9.60 0.05 2.63
N LYS A 52 10.46 0.88 3.20
CA LYS A 52 10.56 2.27 2.79
C LYS A 52 11.42 2.35 1.53
N LEU A 53 10.89 2.98 0.49
CA LEU A 53 11.55 3.12 -0.80
C LEU A 53 11.89 4.59 -1.01
N GLN A 54 13.17 4.92 -1.02
CA GLN A 54 13.56 6.31 -1.22
C GLN A 54 13.71 6.60 -2.71
N GLY A 55 12.85 7.47 -3.22
CA GLY A 55 12.94 7.98 -4.57
C GLY A 55 13.67 9.32 -4.60
N LYS A 56 13.95 9.82 -5.81
CA LYS A 56 14.63 11.09 -5.98
C LYS A 56 13.80 12.29 -5.52
N LYS A 57 12.48 12.20 -5.64
CA LYS A 57 11.57 13.31 -5.36
C LYS A 57 10.62 13.06 -4.21
N GLU A 58 10.39 11.80 -3.86
CA GLU A 58 9.42 11.48 -2.82
C GLU A 58 9.75 10.14 -2.18
N THR A 59 9.22 9.95 -0.98
CA THR A 59 9.36 8.69 -0.27
C THR A 59 8.12 7.85 -0.54
N LEU A 60 8.35 6.62 -1.01
CA LEU A 60 7.30 5.65 -1.21
C LEU A 60 7.46 4.54 -0.20
N TYR A 61 6.38 3.80 0.02
CA TYR A 61 6.36 2.66 0.92
C TYR A 61 5.75 1.47 0.19
N ARG A 62 6.23 0.28 0.50
CA ARG A 62 5.73 -0.95 -0.10
C ARG A 62 5.23 -1.87 0.99
N LEU A 63 3.93 -2.11 1.00
CA LEU A 63 3.27 -2.99 1.96
C LEU A 63 3.11 -4.37 1.36
N LYS A 64 3.54 -5.38 2.09
CA LYS A 64 3.44 -6.77 1.69
C LYS A 64 2.11 -7.36 2.16
N LEU A 65 1.31 -7.85 1.20
CA LEU A 65 0.04 -8.53 1.50
C LEU A 65 0.04 -9.86 0.75
N ARG A 66 0.46 -10.94 1.41
CA ARG A 66 0.63 -12.26 0.77
C ARG A 66 1.54 -12.16 -0.45
N SER A 67 1.05 -12.56 -1.63
CA SER A 67 1.81 -12.46 -2.87
C SER A 67 1.72 -11.09 -3.54
N PHE A 68 0.99 -10.17 -2.93
CA PHE A 68 0.81 -8.82 -3.50
C PHE A 68 1.72 -7.81 -2.80
N ARG A 69 2.04 -6.75 -3.55
CA ARG A 69 2.80 -5.62 -3.05
C ARG A 69 2.01 -4.35 -3.35
N ILE A 70 1.79 -3.57 -2.31
CA ILE A 70 1.01 -2.34 -2.39
C ILE A 70 1.97 -1.17 -2.20
N VAL A 71 2.11 -0.32 -3.21
CA VAL A 71 2.96 0.86 -3.11
C VAL A 71 2.08 2.04 -2.76
N TYR A 72 2.47 2.77 -1.73
CA TYR A 72 1.72 3.95 -1.29
C TYR A 72 2.67 5.09 -0.94
N LYS A 73 2.12 6.29 -0.89
CA LYS A 73 2.79 7.44 -0.31
C LYS A 73 1.84 8.12 0.67
N LYS A 74 2.40 8.89 1.58
CA LYS A 74 1.63 9.61 2.56
C LYS A 74 1.55 11.08 2.19
N LEU A 75 0.33 11.61 2.18
CA LEU A 75 0.09 13.03 2.05
C LEU A 75 -0.21 13.54 3.45
N ASP A 76 0.83 13.81 4.22
CA ASP A 76 0.70 14.08 5.65
C ASP A 76 -0.16 15.31 5.96
N GLU A 77 -0.08 16.33 5.14
CA GLU A 77 -0.89 17.54 5.33
C GLU A 77 -2.39 17.28 5.20
N LYS A 78 -2.74 16.28 4.39
CA LYS A 78 -4.14 15.89 4.16
C LYS A 78 -4.56 14.65 4.94
N LEU A 79 -3.63 14.03 5.65
CA LEU A 79 -3.83 12.77 6.34
C LEU A 79 -4.38 11.69 5.41
N ILE A 80 -3.75 11.55 4.24
CA ILE A 80 -4.12 10.59 3.21
C ILE A 80 -2.98 9.60 2.97
N ILE A 81 -3.35 8.32 2.88
CA ILE A 81 -2.49 7.25 2.39
C ILE A 81 -2.91 7.02 0.95
N LEU A 82 -2.12 7.48 -0.01
CA LEU A 82 -2.45 7.36 -1.42
C LEU A 82 -1.85 6.07 -1.99
N ILE A 83 -2.72 5.15 -2.39
CA ILE A 83 -2.30 3.90 -3.02
C ILE A 83 -1.95 4.21 -4.48
N ILE A 84 -0.71 3.93 -4.86
CA ILE A 84 -0.18 4.26 -6.18
C ILE A 84 -0.17 3.05 -7.10
N LYS A 85 0.10 1.87 -6.54
CA LYS A 85 0.27 0.67 -7.35
C LYS A 85 -0.07 -0.57 -6.54
N VAL A 86 -0.71 -1.52 -7.20
CA VAL A 86 -0.96 -2.87 -6.66
C VAL A 86 -0.37 -3.85 -7.65
N THR A 87 0.55 -4.69 -7.19
CA THR A 87 1.25 -5.60 -8.09
C THR A 87 1.53 -6.92 -7.39
N THR A 88 1.83 -7.95 -8.18
CA THR A 88 2.27 -9.23 -7.63
C THR A 88 3.73 -9.13 -7.22
N ARG A 89 4.17 -10.06 -6.38
CA ARG A 89 5.56 -10.13 -5.95
C ARG A 89 6.52 -10.15 -7.14
N GLU A 90 6.19 -10.92 -8.16
CA GLU A 90 7.04 -11.06 -9.35
C GLU A 90 7.22 -9.74 -10.07
N ASN A 91 6.14 -9.00 -10.25
CA ASN A 91 6.17 -7.73 -10.96
C ASN A 91 6.75 -6.59 -10.13
N ALA A 92 6.79 -6.74 -8.81
CA ALA A 92 7.33 -5.71 -7.92
C ALA A 92 8.84 -5.51 -8.07
N TYR A 93 9.53 -6.52 -8.60
CA TYR A 93 10.99 -6.49 -8.75
C TYR A 93 11.45 -6.31 -10.20
N LYS A 94 10.53 -6.00 -11.10
CA LYS A 94 10.87 -5.75 -12.50
C LYS A 94 11.02 -4.29 -12.81
#